data_7fc0cb2421bc2c4cd0c3542435878e81
#
_entry.id   7fc0cb2421bc2c4cd0c3542435878e81
#
_cell.length_a   1.000
_cell.length_b   1.000
_cell.length_c   1.000
_cell.angle_alpha   90.00
_cell.angle_beta   90.00
_cell.angle_gamma   90.00
#
_symmetry.space_group_name_H-M   'P 1'
#
loop_
_entity.id
_entity.type
_entity.pdbx_description
1 polymer ?
#
loop_
_entity_poly.entity_id
_entity_poly.type
_entity_poly.pdbx_seq_one_letter_code
_entity_poly.pdbx_strand_id
1 'polypeptide(L)'
;MAETRDRPRRGKRRSRLTGGQKLLVLIAAALAIALAAVALWKSLFVRPEVPAAPEEGEGAPETAIDYGDGIRPRVGGERKSEDWYTVLILGRDTGGGGNTDTMLLASYDVTGQKATVMSIPRDTMVNVSWDVKKINSVYNANGQGQAGIDALYKEIAQLVGFEPDYRVVVEWEAVGALVDAIGGVEFDVPYDMDYHDPYQDLVIEQAKGLRTLTGSDAMQVIRWRGNDNTSPYSYKKKDGGIGDSGRMKVQQDFLKAVLQQLMKPENILNIGKIAKVFQENVETDLNFQEILWFGKQATLGGLKPENVEFLTMPWRGANAYSRTESKRLGRYTELNYVTPVAGELLDIVNNKLSPFTETFTLSDLDIMSVNPDGSVSSTTGRVEDKQAAQPPEKPQETPAVEMTEEPTEKPAENIPEEPEEAPAEEPAEEAPSAPEQPEEFPDPDFTIIDPPVAE
;
A
#
# COMPACT_ATOMS: atom_id res chain seq x y z
N MET A 1 94.01 30.73 -15.41
CA MET A 1 93.10 31.07 -16.52
C MET A 1 92.25 29.84 -16.81
N ALA A 2 91.03 29.78 -16.33
CA ALA A 2 90.12 28.69 -16.59
C ALA A 2 88.96 29.26 -17.43
N GLU A 3 88.88 28.76 -18.63
CA GLU A 3 87.88 29.15 -19.62
C GLU A 3 86.54 28.44 -19.37
N THR A 4 85.53 29.13 -18.89
CA THR A 4 84.22 28.65 -18.69
C THR A 4 83.44 28.57 -20.02
N ARG A 5 83.24 27.36 -20.55
CA ARG A 5 82.41 27.11 -21.73
C ARG A 5 80.93 27.18 -21.35
N ASP A 6 80.33 28.23 -21.79
CA ASP A 6 78.85 28.45 -21.68
C ASP A 6 78.10 27.48 -22.65
N ARG A 7 77.30 26.55 -22.14
CA ARG A 7 76.47 25.65 -22.96
C ARG A 7 75.12 26.34 -23.26
N PRO A 8 74.76 26.48 -24.54
CA PRO A 8 73.48 27.11 -24.88
C PRO A 8 72.33 26.26 -24.38
N ARG A 9 71.41 26.86 -23.56
CA ARG A 9 70.13 26.30 -23.13
C ARG A 9 69.28 26.04 -24.37
N ARG A 10 69.02 24.76 -24.71
CA ARG A 10 68.02 24.31 -25.68
C ARG A 10 66.67 24.75 -25.25
N GLY A 11 66.14 25.80 -25.83
CA GLY A 11 64.74 26.24 -25.67
C GLY A 11 63.79 25.14 -26.16
N LYS A 12 62.91 24.63 -25.27
CA LYS A 12 61.86 23.72 -25.67
C LYS A 12 60.90 24.44 -26.66
N ARG A 13 61.04 24.09 -27.97
CA ARG A 13 60.09 24.49 -29.00
C ARG A 13 58.72 23.94 -28.62
N ARG A 14 57.85 24.76 -28.11
CA ARG A 14 56.43 24.46 -27.99
C ARG A 14 55.89 24.32 -29.42
N SER A 15 55.65 23.11 -29.88
CA SER A 15 54.98 22.86 -31.15
C SER A 15 53.54 23.41 -31.01
N ARG A 16 53.25 24.49 -31.72
CA ARG A 16 51.86 25.00 -31.83
C ARG A 16 51.15 24.12 -32.84
N LEU A 17 50.07 23.44 -32.38
CA LEU A 17 49.21 22.66 -33.25
C LEU A 17 48.71 23.52 -34.43
N THR A 18 48.71 22.97 -35.62
CA THR A 18 48.09 23.60 -36.80
C THR A 18 46.58 23.71 -36.64
N GLY A 19 45.91 24.56 -37.40
CA GLY A 19 44.43 24.73 -37.33
C GLY A 19 43.70 23.40 -37.50
N GLY A 20 44.15 22.53 -38.44
CA GLY A 20 43.56 21.19 -38.62
C GLY A 20 43.79 20.25 -37.44
N GLN A 21 44.99 20.30 -36.80
CA GLN A 21 45.29 19.49 -35.61
C GLN A 21 44.45 19.95 -34.40
N LYS A 22 44.17 21.25 -34.26
CA LYS A 22 43.26 21.76 -33.20
C LYS A 22 41.84 21.27 -33.42
N LEU A 23 41.37 21.28 -34.68
CA LEU A 23 40.03 20.77 -35.02
C LEU A 23 39.93 19.27 -34.73
N LEU A 24 40.92 18.48 -35.10
CA LEU A 24 40.96 17.03 -34.77
C LEU A 24 40.95 16.77 -33.26
N VAL A 25 41.70 17.55 -32.48
CA VAL A 25 41.71 17.43 -31.00
C VAL A 25 40.35 17.81 -30.43
N LEU A 26 39.68 18.81 -30.96
CA LEU A 26 38.30 19.18 -30.51
C LEU A 26 37.31 18.10 -30.87
N ILE A 27 37.36 17.52 -32.05
CA ILE A 27 36.49 16.39 -32.45
C ILE A 27 36.75 15.17 -31.58
N ALA A 28 38.01 14.81 -31.31
CA ALA A 28 38.39 13.70 -30.47
C ALA A 28 37.92 13.92 -29.01
N ALA A 29 38.05 15.15 -28.48
CA ALA A 29 37.54 15.51 -27.16
C ALA A 29 36.00 15.44 -27.08
N ALA A 30 35.29 15.95 -28.08
CA ALA A 30 33.83 15.86 -28.16
C ALA A 30 33.37 14.41 -28.23
N LEU A 31 34.05 13.56 -29.03
CA LEU A 31 33.74 12.13 -29.11
C LEU A 31 34.03 11.42 -27.77
N ALA A 32 35.12 11.73 -27.10
CA ALA A 32 35.46 11.17 -25.78
C ALA A 32 34.42 11.57 -24.73
N ILE A 33 33.97 12.83 -24.74
CA ILE A 33 32.88 13.31 -23.85
C ILE A 33 31.58 12.59 -24.17
N ALA A 34 31.23 12.43 -25.45
CA ALA A 34 30.02 11.71 -25.86
C ALA A 34 30.08 10.23 -25.43
N LEU A 35 31.22 9.55 -25.61
CA LEU A 35 31.41 8.18 -25.16
C LEU A 35 31.36 8.06 -23.64
N ALA A 36 31.98 8.99 -22.92
CA ALA A 36 31.88 9.04 -21.45
C ALA A 36 30.43 9.29 -20.98
N ALA A 37 29.70 10.17 -21.65
CA ALA A 37 28.28 10.42 -21.37
C ALA A 37 27.40 9.18 -21.62
N VAL A 38 27.66 8.45 -22.73
CA VAL A 38 26.98 7.18 -23.02
C VAL A 38 27.31 6.11 -21.98
N ALA A 39 28.58 5.99 -21.59
CA ALA A 39 29.03 5.05 -20.56
C ALA A 39 28.36 5.37 -19.19
N LEU A 40 28.37 6.66 -18.81
CA LEU A 40 27.69 7.13 -17.60
C LEU A 40 26.19 6.86 -17.68
N TRP A 41 25.56 7.15 -18.82
CA TRP A 41 24.15 6.87 -19.05
C TRP A 41 23.83 5.39 -18.86
N LYS A 42 24.61 4.49 -19.46
CA LYS A 42 24.45 3.04 -19.30
C LYS A 42 24.66 2.58 -17.86
N SER A 43 25.55 3.20 -17.10
CA SER A 43 25.81 2.86 -15.70
C SER A 43 24.74 3.39 -14.74
N LEU A 44 23.97 4.42 -15.14
CA LEU A 44 22.89 4.99 -14.35
C LEU A 44 21.55 4.25 -14.50
N PHE A 45 21.34 3.55 -15.61
CA PHE A 45 20.10 2.85 -15.93
C PHE A 45 20.40 1.37 -16.15
N VAL A 46 20.42 0.60 -15.07
CA VAL A 46 20.64 -0.85 -15.11
C VAL A 46 19.30 -1.54 -15.27
N ARG A 47 19.15 -2.37 -16.30
CA ARG A 47 17.97 -3.20 -16.49
C ARG A 47 17.89 -4.21 -15.35
N PRO A 48 16.76 -4.31 -14.65
CA PRO A 48 16.56 -5.31 -13.60
C PRO A 48 16.70 -6.74 -14.16
N GLU A 49 17.38 -7.59 -13.42
CA GLU A 49 17.46 -9.02 -13.75
C GLU A 49 16.24 -9.73 -13.18
N VAL A 50 15.56 -10.48 -14.01
CA VAL A 50 14.45 -11.33 -13.57
C VAL A 50 15.04 -12.51 -12.78
N PRO A 51 14.48 -12.85 -11.59
CA PRO A 51 14.92 -14.01 -10.85
C PRO A 51 14.94 -15.26 -11.73
N ALA A 52 16.11 -15.92 -11.84
CA ALA A 52 16.23 -17.16 -12.58
C ALA A 52 15.53 -18.29 -11.81
N ALA A 53 14.85 -19.19 -12.54
CA ALA A 53 14.36 -20.42 -11.94
C ALA A 53 15.54 -21.20 -11.38
N PRO A 54 15.42 -21.84 -10.19
CA PRO A 54 16.41 -22.78 -9.70
C PRO A 54 16.66 -23.86 -10.76
N GLU A 55 17.93 -24.17 -11.07
CA GLU A 55 18.24 -25.25 -12.00
C GLU A 55 17.77 -26.59 -11.39
N GLU A 56 17.13 -27.44 -12.21
CA GLU A 56 16.71 -28.77 -11.78
C GLU A 56 17.93 -29.58 -11.34
N GLY A 57 18.06 -29.85 -10.03
CA GLY A 57 19.11 -30.68 -9.46
C GLY A 57 20.11 -29.97 -8.54
N GLU A 58 20.18 -28.68 -8.51
CA GLU A 58 20.81 -27.92 -7.43
C GLU A 58 19.80 -27.76 -6.30
N GLY A 59 20.20 -28.11 -5.07
CA GLY A 59 19.36 -27.90 -3.90
C GLY A 59 18.83 -26.48 -3.89
N ALA A 60 17.55 -26.30 -3.55
CA ALA A 60 16.92 -24.98 -3.51
C ALA A 60 17.87 -23.99 -2.85
N PRO A 61 18.08 -22.76 -3.42
CA PRO A 61 18.96 -21.79 -2.83
C PRO A 61 18.56 -21.56 -1.37
N GLU A 62 19.53 -21.37 -0.48
CA GLU A 62 19.32 -21.18 0.98
C GLU A 62 18.34 -20.03 1.30
N THR A 63 18.05 -19.19 0.29
CA THR A 63 17.10 -18.06 0.32
C THR A 63 15.70 -18.38 -0.22
N ALA A 64 15.45 -19.62 -0.69
CA ALA A 64 14.15 -19.99 -1.22
C ALA A 64 13.09 -20.00 -0.10
N ILE A 65 11.94 -19.40 -0.39
CA ILE A 65 10.80 -19.39 0.54
C ILE A 65 10.32 -20.84 0.75
N ASP A 66 10.23 -21.26 2.02
CA ASP A 66 9.66 -22.56 2.36
C ASP A 66 8.13 -22.49 2.34
N TYR A 67 7.53 -23.12 1.34
CA TYR A 67 6.08 -23.26 1.21
C TYR A 67 5.51 -24.44 2.00
N GLY A 68 6.36 -25.19 2.68
CA GLY A 68 5.96 -26.37 3.43
C GLY A 68 5.24 -27.39 2.53
N ASP A 69 4.10 -27.89 3.01
CA ASP A 69 3.23 -28.76 2.21
C ASP A 69 2.20 -27.98 1.36
N GLY A 70 2.22 -26.62 1.31
CA GLY A 70 1.32 -25.78 0.51
C GLY A 70 1.60 -25.88 -0.99
N ILE A 71 0.80 -25.16 -1.78
CA ILE A 71 1.10 -24.95 -3.20
C ILE A 71 2.47 -24.28 -3.30
N ARG A 72 3.29 -24.77 -4.22
CA ARG A 72 4.53 -24.11 -4.60
C ARG A 72 4.26 -23.22 -5.78
N PRO A 73 4.29 -21.89 -5.61
CA PRO A 73 4.14 -20.96 -6.71
C PRO A 73 5.27 -21.13 -7.72
N ARG A 74 4.96 -20.80 -8.97
CA ARG A 74 5.96 -20.85 -10.05
C ARG A 74 6.99 -19.74 -9.85
N VAL A 75 8.27 -20.09 -9.84
CA VAL A 75 9.41 -19.17 -9.69
C VAL A 75 10.04 -18.84 -11.04
N GLY A 76 9.97 -19.74 -12.02
CA GLY A 76 10.61 -19.59 -13.31
C GLY A 76 9.82 -20.25 -14.42
N GLY A 77 10.29 -20.07 -15.67
CA GLY A 77 9.67 -20.60 -16.88
C GLY A 77 9.85 -19.67 -18.06
N GLU A 78 9.36 -20.07 -19.24
CA GLU A 78 9.38 -19.22 -20.41
C GLU A 78 8.47 -18.00 -20.19
N ARG A 79 9.04 -16.80 -20.33
CA ARG A 79 8.32 -15.54 -20.11
C ARG A 79 7.70 -15.04 -21.41
N LYS A 80 6.53 -14.40 -21.29
CA LYS A 80 5.83 -13.74 -22.41
C LYS A 80 6.68 -12.67 -23.10
N SER A 81 7.55 -12.01 -22.32
CA SER A 81 8.54 -11.04 -22.77
C SER A 81 9.68 -11.00 -21.76
N GLU A 82 10.93 -10.79 -22.25
CA GLU A 82 12.08 -10.56 -21.38
C GLU A 82 11.96 -9.28 -20.53
N ASP A 83 11.11 -8.35 -20.95
CA ASP A 83 10.84 -7.08 -20.29
C ASP A 83 9.44 -7.06 -19.61
N TRP A 84 8.93 -8.20 -19.21
CA TRP A 84 7.72 -8.32 -18.39
C TRP A 84 8.11 -8.50 -16.93
N TYR A 85 7.74 -7.55 -16.09
CA TYR A 85 8.06 -7.55 -14.67
C TYR A 85 6.82 -7.58 -13.81
N THR A 86 6.93 -8.22 -12.65
CA THR A 86 5.88 -8.24 -11.62
C THR A 86 6.40 -7.68 -10.31
N VAL A 87 5.62 -6.83 -9.66
CA VAL A 87 6.01 -6.14 -8.43
C VAL A 87 4.88 -6.26 -7.41
N LEU A 88 5.17 -6.80 -6.23
CA LEU A 88 4.27 -6.76 -5.10
C LEU A 88 4.52 -5.50 -4.28
N ILE A 89 3.48 -4.67 -4.12
CA ILE A 89 3.54 -3.44 -3.35
C ILE A 89 2.69 -3.61 -2.09
N LEU A 90 3.30 -3.45 -0.93
CA LEU A 90 2.70 -3.61 0.38
C LEU A 90 2.68 -2.28 1.12
N GLY A 91 1.50 -1.80 1.50
CA GLY A 91 1.34 -0.65 2.37
C GLY A 91 1.35 -1.09 3.83
N ARG A 92 2.36 -0.63 4.60
CA ARG A 92 2.51 -0.91 6.01
C ARG A 92 2.05 0.29 6.85
N ASP A 93 1.19 0.03 7.83
CA ASP A 93 0.81 1.03 8.82
C ASP A 93 1.74 0.93 10.03
N THR A 94 2.55 1.94 10.28
CA THR A 94 3.48 2.03 11.40
C THR A 94 2.86 2.69 12.64
N GLY A 95 1.72 3.36 12.48
CA GLY A 95 1.12 4.21 13.53
C GLY A 95 0.15 3.54 14.49
N GLY A 96 -0.27 2.27 14.30
CA GLY A 96 -1.41 1.80 15.09
C GLY A 96 -1.63 0.30 15.23
N GLY A 97 -0.67 -0.53 14.98
CA GLY A 97 -0.86 -1.98 15.13
C GLY A 97 -0.16 -2.82 14.06
N GLY A 98 0.55 -2.18 13.16
CA GLY A 98 1.43 -2.84 12.21
C GLY A 98 0.70 -3.73 11.19
N ASN A 99 -0.54 -3.42 10.84
CA ASN A 99 -1.27 -4.16 9.81
C ASN A 99 -0.85 -3.72 8.42
N THR A 100 -0.88 -4.65 7.46
CA THR A 100 -0.76 -4.35 6.04
C THR A 100 -2.16 -4.17 5.46
N ASP A 101 -2.57 -2.93 5.26
CA ASP A 101 -3.92 -2.59 4.81
C ASP A 101 -4.03 -2.41 3.29
N THR A 102 -2.89 -2.29 2.60
CA THR A 102 -2.82 -2.12 1.15
C THR A 102 -1.89 -3.17 0.55
N MET A 103 -2.41 -3.96 -0.37
CA MET A 103 -1.67 -4.97 -1.12
C MET A 103 -2.01 -4.82 -2.59
N LEU A 104 -1.00 -4.49 -3.40
CA LEU A 104 -1.15 -4.33 -4.84
C LEU A 104 -0.18 -5.27 -5.55
N LEU A 105 -0.67 -6.05 -6.49
CA LEU A 105 0.17 -6.81 -7.41
C LEU A 105 0.15 -6.12 -8.77
N ALA A 106 1.30 -5.62 -9.18
CA ALA A 106 1.49 -4.95 -10.45
C ALA A 106 2.22 -5.86 -11.45
N SER A 107 1.80 -5.82 -12.70
CA SER A 107 2.56 -6.33 -13.84
C SER A 107 2.86 -5.19 -14.80
N TYR A 108 4.07 -5.19 -15.39
CA TYR A 108 4.48 -4.20 -16.37
C TYR A 108 5.16 -4.87 -17.57
N ASP A 109 4.47 -4.87 -18.71
CA ASP A 109 5.03 -5.21 -20.01
C ASP A 109 5.71 -3.94 -20.57
N VAL A 110 7.03 -3.85 -20.39
CA VAL A 110 7.81 -2.70 -20.85
C VAL A 110 7.87 -2.64 -22.39
N THR A 111 7.89 -3.78 -23.07
CA THR A 111 7.88 -3.81 -24.53
C THR A 111 6.55 -3.33 -25.10
N GLY A 112 5.44 -3.80 -24.54
CA GLY A 112 4.09 -3.42 -24.93
C GLY A 112 3.63 -2.08 -24.34
N GLN A 113 4.37 -1.49 -23.42
CA GLN A 113 4.02 -0.27 -22.68
C GLN A 113 2.62 -0.35 -22.06
N LYS A 114 2.38 -1.46 -21.35
CA LYS A 114 1.14 -1.76 -20.64
C LYS A 114 1.42 -2.19 -19.22
N ALA A 115 0.61 -1.75 -18.28
CA ALA A 115 0.67 -2.21 -16.92
C ALA A 115 -0.72 -2.56 -16.38
N THR A 116 -0.76 -3.55 -15.49
CA THR A 116 -1.96 -3.89 -14.72
C THR A 116 -1.63 -3.83 -13.24
N VAL A 117 -2.47 -3.18 -12.45
CA VAL A 117 -2.33 -3.09 -11.00
C VAL A 117 -3.58 -3.66 -10.37
N MET A 118 -3.45 -4.80 -9.71
CA MET A 118 -4.55 -5.47 -9.00
C MET A 118 -4.46 -5.20 -7.50
N SER A 119 -5.51 -4.60 -6.94
CA SER A 119 -5.67 -4.48 -5.49
C SER A 119 -6.20 -5.78 -4.91
N ILE A 120 -5.54 -6.30 -3.88
CA ILE A 120 -5.96 -7.47 -3.10
C ILE A 120 -6.62 -6.96 -1.81
N PRO A 121 -7.92 -7.22 -1.57
CA PRO A 121 -8.60 -6.77 -0.37
C PRO A 121 -7.96 -7.33 0.90
N ARG A 122 -7.81 -6.51 1.94
CA ARG A 122 -7.15 -6.90 3.19
C ARG A 122 -7.86 -8.02 3.97
N ASP A 123 -9.17 -8.18 3.75
CA ASP A 123 -9.98 -9.21 4.39
C ASP A 123 -10.06 -10.50 3.57
N THR A 124 -9.19 -10.65 2.53
CA THR A 124 -9.10 -11.86 1.72
C THR A 124 -8.79 -13.05 2.60
N MET A 125 -9.60 -14.10 2.46
CA MET A 125 -9.40 -15.35 3.20
C MET A 125 -8.20 -16.11 2.61
N VAL A 126 -7.26 -16.50 3.46
CA VAL A 126 -6.06 -17.27 3.12
C VAL A 126 -5.95 -18.56 3.96
N ASN A 127 -5.20 -19.53 3.46
CA ASN A 127 -5.10 -20.87 4.04
C ASN A 127 -4.03 -20.95 5.14
N VAL A 128 -4.26 -20.27 6.24
CA VAL A 128 -3.37 -20.21 7.41
C VAL A 128 -3.86 -21.08 8.55
N SER A 129 -2.96 -21.48 9.45
CA SER A 129 -3.25 -22.42 10.56
C SER A 129 -4.02 -21.78 11.73
N TRP A 130 -4.02 -20.45 11.85
CA TRP A 130 -4.72 -19.76 12.93
C TRP A 130 -6.16 -19.38 12.56
N ASP A 131 -6.93 -18.96 13.56
CA ASP A 131 -8.38 -18.77 13.47
C ASP A 131 -8.80 -17.62 12.55
N VAL A 132 -8.16 -16.44 12.67
CA VAL A 132 -8.48 -15.27 11.85
C VAL A 132 -7.74 -15.37 10.51
N LYS A 133 -8.41 -15.95 9.52
CA LYS A 133 -7.83 -16.27 8.19
C LYS A 133 -7.81 -15.09 7.22
N LYS A 134 -7.67 -13.86 7.71
CA LYS A 134 -7.56 -12.67 6.87
C LYS A 134 -6.11 -12.44 6.46
N ILE A 135 -5.87 -12.12 5.20
CA ILE A 135 -4.51 -11.90 4.66
C ILE A 135 -3.76 -10.78 5.41
N ASN A 136 -4.45 -9.73 5.87
CA ASN A 136 -3.82 -8.67 6.67
C ASN A 136 -3.34 -9.15 8.06
N SER A 137 -3.85 -10.27 8.58
CA SER A 137 -3.39 -10.85 9.84
C SER A 137 -2.03 -11.55 9.72
N VAL A 138 -1.62 -11.91 8.51
CA VAL A 138 -0.41 -12.70 8.23
C VAL A 138 0.85 -11.99 8.72
N TYR A 139 0.96 -10.70 8.44
CA TYR A 139 2.09 -9.88 8.88
C TYR A 139 2.30 -9.92 10.39
N ASN A 140 1.24 -9.67 11.16
CA ASN A 140 1.29 -9.67 12.62
C ASN A 140 1.48 -11.06 13.22
N ALA A 141 0.83 -12.08 12.66
CA ALA A 141 0.94 -13.46 13.14
C ALA A 141 2.37 -14.03 12.99
N ASN A 142 3.17 -13.49 12.07
CA ASN A 142 4.55 -13.89 11.83
C ASN A 142 5.61 -12.95 12.44
N GLY A 143 5.24 -12.16 13.46
CA GLY A 143 6.18 -11.38 14.25
C GLY A 143 6.60 -10.04 13.64
N GLN A 144 5.88 -9.58 12.60
CA GLN A 144 6.14 -8.32 11.92
C GLN A 144 7.53 -8.23 11.24
N GLY A 145 7.98 -7.02 10.86
CA GLY A 145 9.28 -6.82 10.20
C GLY A 145 9.45 -7.69 8.96
N GLN A 146 10.68 -8.12 8.68
CA GLN A 146 11.00 -8.91 7.49
C GLN A 146 10.25 -10.26 7.47
N ALA A 147 10.15 -10.96 8.59
CA ALA A 147 9.44 -12.23 8.68
C ALA A 147 7.95 -12.11 8.35
N GLY A 148 7.31 -11.03 8.82
CA GLY A 148 5.92 -10.73 8.48
C GLY A 148 5.73 -10.40 7.00
N ILE A 149 6.67 -9.66 6.40
CA ILE A 149 6.67 -9.35 4.96
C ILE A 149 6.87 -10.62 4.13
N ASP A 150 7.82 -11.49 4.49
CA ASP A 150 8.08 -12.75 3.79
C ASP A 150 6.87 -13.69 3.88
N ALA A 151 6.22 -13.78 5.04
CA ALA A 151 5.00 -14.57 5.19
C ALA A 151 3.85 -14.03 4.33
N LEU A 152 3.66 -12.71 4.28
CA LEU A 152 2.63 -12.09 3.46
C LEU A 152 2.90 -12.28 1.96
N TYR A 153 4.16 -12.15 1.55
CA TYR A 153 4.60 -12.44 0.17
C TYR A 153 4.27 -13.89 -0.20
N LYS A 154 4.56 -14.84 0.69
CA LYS A 154 4.25 -16.27 0.52
C LYS A 154 2.74 -16.49 0.26
N GLU A 155 1.87 -15.95 1.10
CA GLU A 155 0.42 -16.10 0.94
C GLU A 155 -0.08 -15.50 -0.38
N ILE A 156 0.46 -14.33 -0.78
CA ILE A 156 0.09 -13.71 -2.06
C ILE A 156 0.60 -14.52 -3.25
N ALA A 157 1.82 -15.05 -3.18
CA ALA A 157 2.38 -15.91 -4.23
C ALA A 157 1.54 -17.18 -4.40
N GLN A 158 1.09 -17.82 -3.31
CA GLN A 158 0.20 -18.98 -3.35
C GLN A 158 -1.19 -18.63 -3.90
N LEU A 159 -1.72 -17.44 -3.56
CA LEU A 159 -3.01 -16.96 -4.06
C LEU A 159 -3.02 -16.77 -5.59
N VAL A 160 -1.90 -16.30 -6.17
CA VAL A 160 -1.81 -16.01 -7.61
C VAL A 160 -1.03 -17.07 -8.41
N GLY A 161 -0.42 -18.05 -7.73
CA GLY A 161 0.26 -19.20 -8.33
C GLY A 161 1.69 -18.93 -8.82
N PHE A 162 2.23 -17.73 -8.66
CA PHE A 162 3.61 -17.39 -9.02
C PHE A 162 4.24 -16.42 -8.02
N GLU A 163 5.57 -16.44 -7.92
CA GLU A 163 6.33 -15.47 -7.14
C GLU A 163 6.47 -14.15 -7.93
N PRO A 164 6.04 -12.99 -7.37
CA PRO A 164 6.36 -11.68 -7.95
C PRO A 164 7.88 -11.47 -8.02
N ASP A 165 8.37 -10.84 -9.10
CA ASP A 165 9.81 -10.65 -9.32
C ASP A 165 10.44 -9.72 -8.27
N TYR A 166 9.70 -8.71 -7.84
CA TYR A 166 10.17 -7.70 -6.90
C TYR A 166 9.11 -7.36 -5.87
N ARG A 167 9.55 -6.82 -4.74
CA ARG A 167 8.69 -6.29 -3.69
C ARG A 167 9.07 -4.87 -3.30
N VAL A 168 8.04 -4.12 -2.92
CA VAL A 168 8.14 -2.74 -2.46
C VAL A 168 7.25 -2.60 -1.23
N VAL A 169 7.83 -2.24 -0.08
CA VAL A 169 7.09 -1.97 1.16
C VAL A 169 7.08 -0.46 1.38
N VAL A 170 5.88 0.11 1.46
CA VAL A 170 5.65 1.56 1.53
C VAL A 170 4.96 1.89 2.84
N GLU A 171 5.50 2.84 3.57
CA GLU A 171 4.84 3.45 4.73
C GLU A 171 4.07 4.71 4.30
N TRP A 172 3.13 5.15 5.12
CA TRP A 172 2.31 6.32 4.79
C TRP A 172 3.16 7.57 4.55
N GLU A 173 4.17 7.77 5.38
CA GLU A 173 5.11 8.91 5.30
C GLU A 173 5.86 8.93 3.97
N ALA A 174 6.20 7.75 3.44
CA ALA A 174 6.83 7.61 2.15
C ALA A 174 5.92 8.10 1.01
N VAL A 175 4.61 7.81 1.09
CA VAL A 175 3.65 8.32 0.09
C VAL A 175 3.62 9.84 0.12
N GLY A 176 3.58 10.45 1.32
CA GLY A 176 3.64 11.90 1.47
C GLY A 176 4.90 12.50 0.86
N ALA A 177 6.08 11.93 1.19
CA ALA A 177 7.37 12.40 0.66
C ALA A 177 7.45 12.30 -0.88
N LEU A 178 6.91 11.23 -1.47
CA LEU A 178 6.86 11.04 -2.92
C LEU A 178 5.93 12.06 -3.59
N VAL A 179 4.75 12.32 -3.01
CA VAL A 179 3.82 13.34 -3.51
C VAL A 179 4.46 14.73 -3.51
N ASP A 180 5.14 15.09 -2.43
CA ASP A 180 5.85 16.38 -2.34
C ASP A 180 7.02 16.45 -3.35
N ALA A 181 7.74 15.34 -3.56
CA ALA A 181 8.84 15.28 -4.52
C ALA A 181 8.42 15.52 -5.98
N ILE A 182 7.17 15.16 -6.33
CA ILE A 182 6.58 15.39 -7.65
C ILE A 182 5.81 16.72 -7.75
N GLY A 183 5.89 17.58 -6.72
CA GLY A 183 5.26 18.90 -6.69
C GLY A 183 3.77 18.89 -6.36
N GLY A 184 3.30 17.88 -5.64
CA GLY A 184 1.89 17.66 -5.34
C GLY A 184 1.15 16.91 -6.45
N VAL A 185 -0.08 16.50 -6.16
CA VAL A 185 -0.93 15.75 -7.11
C VAL A 185 -2.26 16.48 -7.29
N GLU A 186 -2.61 16.79 -8.52
CA GLU A 186 -3.94 17.31 -8.86
C GLU A 186 -4.95 16.16 -8.78
N PHE A 187 -5.90 16.26 -7.85
CA PHE A 187 -6.87 15.21 -7.58
C PHE A 187 -8.26 15.79 -7.30
N ASP A 188 -9.28 15.19 -7.87
CA ASP A 188 -10.67 15.49 -7.56
C ASP A 188 -11.12 14.67 -6.35
N VAL A 189 -11.04 15.28 -5.15
CA VAL A 189 -11.43 14.64 -3.90
C VAL A 189 -12.93 14.32 -3.95
N PRO A 190 -13.32 13.02 -3.89
CA PRO A 190 -14.70 12.64 -4.22
C PRO A 190 -15.72 12.95 -3.12
N TYR A 191 -15.27 13.17 -1.88
CA TYR A 191 -16.12 13.36 -0.71
C TYR A 191 -15.60 14.49 0.18
N ASP A 192 -16.48 15.09 0.96
CA ASP A 192 -16.07 15.85 2.14
C ASP A 192 -15.64 14.87 3.22
N MET A 193 -14.37 14.87 3.57
CA MET A 193 -13.76 13.94 4.52
C MET A 193 -13.53 14.65 5.84
N ASP A 194 -14.11 14.11 6.91
CA ASP A 194 -14.00 14.67 8.26
C ASP A 194 -13.96 13.50 9.25
N TYR A 195 -12.75 13.18 9.74
CA TYR A 195 -12.53 12.06 10.65
C TYR A 195 -11.42 12.39 11.62
N HIS A 196 -11.69 12.22 12.91
CA HIS A 196 -10.74 12.50 13.98
C HIS A 196 -10.62 11.27 14.88
N ASP A 197 -9.44 10.70 14.95
CA ASP A 197 -9.11 9.58 15.84
C ASP A 197 -7.93 9.97 16.74
N PRO A 198 -8.20 10.40 17.99
CA PRO A 198 -7.14 10.79 18.91
C PRO A 198 -6.28 9.61 19.39
N TYR A 199 -6.73 8.37 19.24
CA TYR A 199 -5.94 7.19 19.62
C TYR A 199 -4.86 6.86 18.59
N GLN A 200 -5.06 7.28 17.34
CA GLN A 200 -4.10 7.09 16.23
C GLN A 200 -3.42 8.39 15.82
N ASP A 201 -3.66 9.49 16.55
CA ASP A 201 -3.21 10.83 16.16
C ASP A 201 -3.55 11.15 14.69
N LEU A 202 -4.75 10.75 14.28
CA LEU A 202 -5.21 10.86 12.91
C LEU A 202 -6.30 11.92 12.79
N VAL A 203 -5.99 12.98 12.04
CA VAL A 203 -6.93 14.04 11.66
C VAL A 203 -7.05 14.04 10.14
N ILE A 204 -8.27 13.92 9.64
CA ILE A 204 -8.62 14.00 8.22
C ILE A 204 -9.63 15.12 8.04
N GLU A 205 -9.22 16.19 7.36
CA GLU A 205 -10.05 17.35 7.05
C GLU A 205 -9.85 17.72 5.60
N GLN A 206 -10.64 17.12 4.70
CA GLN A 206 -10.47 17.34 3.27
C GLN A 206 -11.80 17.70 2.63
N ALA A 207 -11.87 18.89 1.98
CA ALA A 207 -13.07 19.27 1.25
C ALA A 207 -13.14 18.55 -0.10
N LYS A 208 -14.35 18.20 -0.53
CA LYS A 208 -14.62 17.67 -1.87
C LYS A 208 -14.22 18.67 -2.95
N GLY A 209 -13.71 18.17 -4.09
CA GLY A 209 -13.43 18.95 -5.30
C GLY A 209 -12.00 18.85 -5.79
N LEU A 210 -11.78 19.38 -6.99
CA LEU A 210 -10.48 19.36 -7.68
C LEU A 210 -9.51 20.34 -7.01
N ARG A 211 -8.32 19.83 -6.64
CA ARG A 211 -7.23 20.64 -6.10
C ARG A 211 -5.91 19.91 -6.15
N THR A 212 -4.82 20.64 -5.95
CA THR A 212 -3.50 20.06 -5.78
C THR A 212 -3.34 19.63 -4.32
N LEU A 213 -3.14 18.35 -4.09
CA LEU A 213 -2.86 17.77 -2.77
C LEU A 213 -1.36 17.82 -2.49
N THR A 214 -0.99 18.27 -1.30
CA THR A 214 0.34 18.07 -0.72
C THR A 214 0.52 16.62 -0.26
N GLY A 215 1.72 16.23 0.14
CA GLY A 215 1.95 14.92 0.74
C GLY A 215 1.08 14.68 1.97
N SER A 216 0.91 15.67 2.83
CA SER A 216 0.03 15.58 4.00
C SER A 216 -1.45 15.40 3.63
N ASP A 217 -1.93 16.16 2.64
CA ASP A 217 -3.32 16.02 2.16
C ASP A 217 -3.55 14.64 1.53
N ALA A 218 -2.59 14.17 0.74
CA ALA A 218 -2.65 12.86 0.10
C ALA A 218 -2.79 11.73 1.13
N MET A 219 -1.99 11.78 2.20
CA MET A 219 -2.05 10.81 3.30
C MET A 219 -3.43 10.78 3.96
N GLN A 220 -4.07 11.93 4.14
CA GLN A 220 -5.43 12.01 4.66
C GLN A 220 -6.43 11.35 3.71
N VAL A 221 -6.39 11.72 2.43
CA VAL A 221 -7.34 11.23 1.41
C VAL A 221 -7.28 9.70 1.26
N ILE A 222 -6.08 9.11 1.19
CA ILE A 222 -5.93 7.66 0.96
C ILE A 222 -6.19 6.79 2.20
N ARG A 223 -6.20 7.40 3.40
CA ARG A 223 -6.53 6.71 4.67
C ARG A 223 -8.01 6.76 5.00
N TRP A 224 -8.75 7.72 4.45
CA TRP A 224 -10.15 7.93 4.80
C TRP A 224 -11.07 6.77 4.38
N ARG A 225 -11.97 6.37 5.27
CA ARG A 225 -12.96 5.29 5.08
C ARG A 225 -14.40 5.76 5.27
N GLY A 226 -14.58 6.93 5.85
CA GLY A 226 -15.87 7.50 6.19
C GLY A 226 -15.75 8.52 7.31
N ASN A 227 -16.78 9.37 7.46
CA ASN A 227 -16.82 10.36 8.52
C ASN A 227 -17.20 9.68 9.84
N ASP A 228 -16.57 10.07 10.95
CA ASP A 228 -16.92 9.58 12.27
C ASP A 228 -18.06 10.41 12.89
N ASN A 229 -19.14 9.72 13.26
CA ASN A 229 -20.26 10.38 13.95
C ASN A 229 -20.13 10.39 15.46
N THR A 230 -19.21 9.59 15.99
CA THR A 230 -19.04 9.43 17.45
C THR A 230 -18.02 10.42 17.98
N SER A 231 -17.19 10.98 17.12
CA SER A 231 -16.24 12.01 17.51
C SER A 231 -16.95 13.33 17.81
N PRO A 232 -16.74 13.94 19.00
CA PRO A 232 -17.26 15.25 19.33
C PRO A 232 -16.65 16.36 18.45
N TYR A 233 -15.63 16.04 17.67
CA TYR A 233 -14.91 16.94 16.76
C TYR A 233 -15.40 16.83 15.31
N SER A 234 -16.25 15.87 14.98
CA SER A 234 -16.81 15.74 13.63
C SER A 234 -17.97 16.71 13.44
N TYR A 235 -17.77 17.71 12.60
CA TYR A 235 -18.76 18.73 12.29
C TYR A 235 -19.77 18.32 11.22
N LYS A 236 -19.51 17.26 10.49
CA LYS A 236 -20.31 16.85 9.35
C LYS A 236 -21.15 15.63 9.68
N LYS A 237 -22.45 15.76 9.47
CA LYS A 237 -23.35 14.62 9.52
C LYS A 237 -22.94 13.62 8.46
N LYS A 238 -22.93 12.39 8.85
CA LYS A 238 -22.68 11.20 8.15
C LYS A 238 -23.40 11.09 6.81
N ASP A 239 -22.62 11.10 5.75
CA ASP A 239 -22.90 10.26 4.61
C ASP A 239 -22.21 8.92 4.91
N GLY A 240 -22.96 7.84 5.02
CA GLY A 240 -22.40 6.56 5.47
C GLY A 240 -21.05 6.27 4.84
N GLY A 241 -20.08 5.75 5.62
CA GLY A 241 -18.72 5.53 5.16
C GLY A 241 -18.69 4.69 3.88
N ILE A 242 -17.68 4.92 3.05
CA ILE A 242 -17.47 4.18 1.79
C ILE A 242 -16.96 2.76 2.02
N GLY A 243 -16.61 2.45 3.28
CA GLY A 243 -16.03 1.16 3.64
C GLY A 243 -14.67 0.91 2.99
N ASP A 244 -14.22 -0.33 3.08
CA ASP A 244 -12.89 -0.70 2.55
C ASP A 244 -12.84 -0.73 1.01
N SER A 245 -13.90 -1.20 0.36
CA SER A 245 -13.99 -1.20 -1.11
C SER A 245 -14.01 0.20 -1.71
N GLY A 246 -14.69 1.15 -1.06
CA GLY A 246 -14.65 2.54 -1.46
C GLY A 246 -13.28 3.18 -1.27
N ARG A 247 -12.58 2.87 -0.16
CA ARG A 247 -11.20 3.31 0.07
C ARG A 247 -10.27 2.79 -1.01
N MET A 248 -10.34 1.51 -1.36
CA MET A 248 -9.53 0.95 -2.46
C MET A 248 -9.77 1.69 -3.77
N LYS A 249 -11.02 2.06 -4.08
CA LYS A 249 -11.35 2.85 -5.27
C LYS A 249 -10.70 4.23 -5.24
N VAL A 250 -10.77 4.94 -4.11
CA VAL A 250 -10.10 6.24 -3.92
C VAL A 250 -8.59 6.11 -4.09
N GLN A 251 -7.97 5.07 -3.52
CA GLN A 251 -6.55 4.79 -3.65
C GLN A 251 -6.16 4.53 -5.12
N GLN A 252 -6.94 3.74 -5.86
CA GLN A 252 -6.70 3.49 -7.29
C GLN A 252 -6.80 4.77 -8.13
N ASP A 253 -7.82 5.59 -7.89
CA ASP A 253 -7.97 6.86 -8.59
C ASP A 253 -6.85 7.85 -8.25
N PHE A 254 -6.42 7.86 -6.99
CA PHE A 254 -5.26 8.65 -6.56
C PHE A 254 -3.95 8.18 -7.22
N LEU A 255 -3.70 6.86 -7.29
CA LEU A 255 -2.54 6.32 -8.00
C LEU A 255 -2.53 6.69 -9.49
N LYS A 256 -3.69 6.75 -10.15
CA LYS A 256 -3.80 7.25 -11.53
C LYS A 256 -3.38 8.72 -11.61
N ALA A 257 -3.81 9.55 -10.67
CA ALA A 257 -3.44 10.96 -10.62
C ALA A 257 -1.92 11.14 -10.35
N VAL A 258 -1.34 10.33 -9.46
CA VAL A 258 0.12 10.28 -9.23
C VAL A 258 0.87 9.94 -10.52
N LEU A 259 0.41 8.91 -11.24
CA LEU A 259 1.01 8.53 -12.52
C LEU A 259 0.94 9.68 -13.55
N GLN A 260 -0.20 10.34 -13.67
CA GLN A 260 -0.36 11.49 -14.55
C GLN A 260 0.60 12.65 -14.17
N GLN A 261 0.76 12.89 -12.88
CA GLN A 261 1.69 13.89 -12.37
C GLN A 261 3.15 13.53 -12.67
N LEU A 262 3.55 12.27 -12.45
CA LEU A 262 4.89 11.77 -12.77
C LEU A 262 5.26 11.93 -14.24
N MET A 263 4.28 11.84 -15.13
CA MET A 263 4.48 11.95 -16.59
C MET A 263 4.57 13.41 -17.08
N LYS A 264 4.40 14.40 -16.23
CA LYS A 264 4.62 15.80 -16.62
C LYS A 264 6.10 16.07 -16.93
N PRO A 265 6.41 16.89 -17.94
CA PRO A 265 7.80 17.12 -18.38
C PRO A 265 8.76 17.52 -17.26
N GLU A 266 8.31 18.34 -16.30
CA GLU A 266 9.10 18.76 -15.15
C GLU A 266 9.52 17.56 -14.26
N ASN A 267 8.68 16.57 -14.06
CA ASN A 267 8.97 15.40 -13.27
C ASN A 267 9.83 14.37 -14.02
N ILE A 268 9.63 14.26 -15.34
CA ILE A 268 10.51 13.45 -16.20
C ILE A 268 11.94 13.96 -16.13
N LEU A 269 12.16 15.28 -16.15
CA LEU A 269 13.48 15.88 -16.02
C LEU A 269 14.10 15.68 -14.63
N ASN A 270 13.26 15.53 -13.61
CA ASN A 270 13.67 15.35 -12.21
C ASN A 270 13.63 13.88 -11.74
N ILE A 271 13.49 12.90 -12.66
CA ILE A 271 13.30 11.49 -12.32
C ILE A 271 14.37 10.94 -11.35
N GLY A 272 15.62 11.41 -11.47
CA GLY A 272 16.69 11.02 -10.56
C GLY A 272 16.48 11.49 -9.12
N LYS A 273 15.92 12.69 -8.93
CA LYS A 273 15.56 13.19 -7.59
C LYS A 273 14.38 12.38 -7.01
N ILE A 274 13.37 12.11 -7.81
CA ILE A 274 12.20 11.33 -7.42
C ILE A 274 12.59 9.90 -7.04
N ALA A 275 13.43 9.24 -7.86
CA ALA A 275 13.95 7.90 -7.56
C ALA A 275 14.77 7.86 -6.26
N LYS A 276 15.54 8.93 -5.97
CA LYS A 276 16.27 9.03 -4.69
C LYS A 276 15.32 9.14 -3.49
N VAL A 277 14.29 9.98 -3.58
CA VAL A 277 13.27 10.09 -2.53
C VAL A 277 12.55 8.76 -2.34
N PHE A 278 12.22 8.05 -3.44
CA PHE A 278 11.64 6.72 -3.37
C PHE A 278 12.56 5.76 -2.61
N GLN A 279 13.82 5.65 -3.00
CA GLN A 279 14.79 4.74 -2.36
C GLN A 279 15.02 5.05 -0.87
N GLU A 280 14.96 6.33 -0.48
CA GLU A 280 15.18 6.76 0.90
C GLU A 280 13.97 6.49 1.83
N ASN A 281 12.78 6.28 1.25
CA ASN A 281 11.52 6.18 2.00
C ASN A 281 10.78 4.86 1.82
N VAL A 282 11.30 3.92 1.01
CA VAL A 282 10.67 2.61 0.79
C VAL A 282 11.67 1.47 0.98
N GLU A 283 11.19 0.36 1.52
CA GLU A 283 11.96 -0.89 1.55
C GLU A 283 11.70 -1.66 0.25
N THR A 284 12.76 -2.02 -0.47
CA THR A 284 12.63 -2.76 -1.74
C THR A 284 13.89 -3.57 -2.02
N ASP A 285 13.77 -4.65 -2.75
CA ASP A 285 14.85 -5.43 -3.33
C ASP A 285 15.44 -4.82 -4.61
N LEU A 286 14.78 -3.76 -5.15
CA LEU A 286 15.32 -2.98 -6.27
C LEU A 286 16.44 -2.04 -5.82
N ASN A 287 17.55 -2.03 -6.54
CA ASN A 287 18.59 -1.02 -6.34
C ASN A 287 18.26 0.31 -7.04
N PHE A 288 19.03 1.37 -6.73
CA PHE A 288 18.79 2.72 -7.27
C PHE A 288 18.79 2.78 -8.80
N GLN A 289 19.69 2.07 -9.46
CA GLN A 289 19.82 2.06 -10.92
C GLN A 289 18.63 1.37 -11.59
N GLU A 290 18.09 0.32 -10.95
CA GLU A 290 16.90 -0.39 -11.40
C GLU A 290 15.64 0.46 -11.22
N ILE A 291 15.50 1.15 -10.08
CA ILE A 291 14.42 2.13 -9.85
C ILE A 291 14.45 3.22 -10.93
N LEU A 292 15.64 3.77 -11.23
CA LEU A 292 15.82 4.74 -12.31
C LEU A 292 15.45 4.17 -13.67
N TRP A 293 15.81 2.90 -13.92
CA TRP A 293 15.48 2.23 -15.16
C TRP A 293 13.96 2.10 -15.34
N PHE A 294 13.24 1.63 -14.33
CA PHE A 294 11.77 1.57 -14.36
C PHE A 294 11.15 2.96 -14.55
N GLY A 295 11.61 3.94 -13.79
CA GLY A 295 11.15 5.32 -13.94
C GLY A 295 11.36 5.88 -15.35
N LYS A 296 12.51 5.61 -15.96
CA LYS A 296 12.80 5.97 -17.35
C LYS A 296 11.88 5.22 -18.33
N GLN A 297 11.67 3.90 -18.15
CA GLN A 297 10.80 3.13 -19.04
C GLN A 297 9.34 3.60 -18.95
N ALA A 298 8.88 3.88 -17.75
CA ALA A 298 7.52 4.41 -17.56
C ALA A 298 7.33 5.80 -18.19
N THR A 299 8.34 6.69 -18.10
CA THR A 299 8.21 8.08 -18.55
C THR A 299 8.66 8.28 -19.99
N LEU A 300 9.91 7.90 -20.31
CA LEU A 300 10.51 8.08 -21.64
C LEU A 300 10.25 6.91 -22.59
N GLY A 301 9.90 5.73 -22.06
CA GLY A 301 9.56 4.54 -22.84
C GLY A 301 8.19 4.63 -23.52
N GLY A 302 7.32 5.55 -23.08
CA GLY A 302 6.04 5.83 -23.71
C GLY A 302 4.84 5.16 -23.04
N LEU A 303 4.95 4.71 -21.79
CA LEU A 303 3.79 4.27 -21.01
C LEU A 303 2.84 5.47 -20.86
N LYS A 304 1.58 5.25 -21.19
CA LYS A 304 0.53 6.26 -21.04
C LYS A 304 -0.41 5.88 -19.91
N PRO A 305 -0.99 6.87 -19.19
CA PRO A 305 -1.92 6.59 -18.09
C PRO A 305 -3.11 5.69 -18.51
N GLU A 306 -3.59 5.82 -19.75
CA GLU A 306 -4.65 4.99 -20.32
C GLU A 306 -4.25 3.53 -20.57
N ASN A 307 -2.95 3.23 -20.62
CA ASN A 307 -2.40 1.88 -20.75
C ASN A 307 -2.13 1.21 -19.40
N VAL A 308 -2.44 1.89 -18.29
CA VAL A 308 -2.35 1.34 -16.94
C VAL A 308 -3.74 1.00 -16.45
N GLU A 309 -4.02 -0.29 -16.38
CA GLU A 309 -5.29 -0.80 -15.86
C GLU A 309 -5.22 -0.98 -14.35
N PHE A 310 -6.13 -0.34 -13.62
CA PHE A 310 -6.33 -0.57 -12.19
C PHE A 310 -7.59 -1.40 -11.99
N LEU A 311 -7.46 -2.49 -11.27
CA LEU A 311 -8.56 -3.38 -10.95
C LEU A 311 -8.50 -3.87 -9.51
N THR A 312 -9.60 -4.35 -9.01
CA THR A 312 -9.68 -5.06 -7.73
C THR A 312 -9.83 -6.55 -8.00
N MET A 313 -9.15 -7.39 -7.24
CA MET A 313 -9.32 -8.84 -7.29
C MET A 313 -10.81 -9.18 -7.24
N PRO A 314 -11.34 -9.99 -8.17
CA PRO A 314 -12.75 -10.41 -8.14
C PRO A 314 -13.06 -11.15 -6.85
N TRP A 315 -14.13 -10.76 -6.16
CA TRP A 315 -14.42 -11.31 -4.84
C TRP A 315 -15.92 -11.42 -4.53
N ARG A 316 -16.21 -12.23 -3.52
CA ARG A 316 -17.53 -12.34 -2.87
C ARG A 316 -17.36 -12.22 -1.37
N GLY A 317 -18.35 -11.64 -0.69
CA GLY A 317 -18.40 -11.64 0.76
C GLY A 317 -18.77 -13.04 1.27
N ALA A 318 -18.15 -13.46 2.36
CA ALA A 318 -18.48 -14.69 3.06
C ALA A 318 -18.32 -14.50 4.58
N ASN A 319 -19.04 -15.28 5.38
CA ASN A 319 -18.91 -15.28 6.81
C ASN A 319 -18.43 -16.65 7.26
N ALA A 320 -17.48 -16.68 8.18
CA ALA A 320 -17.01 -17.92 8.78
C ALA A 320 -16.91 -17.77 10.30
N TYR A 321 -17.19 -18.86 11.01
CA TYR A 321 -17.07 -18.94 12.46
C TYR A 321 -15.66 -18.61 12.93
N SER A 322 -15.55 -17.80 14.00
CA SER A 322 -14.30 -17.51 14.69
C SER A 322 -14.34 -17.97 16.14
N ARG A 323 -13.43 -18.83 16.49
CA ARG A 323 -13.23 -19.30 17.87
C ARG A 323 -12.76 -18.19 18.79
N THR A 324 -11.83 -17.39 18.29
CA THR A 324 -11.21 -16.27 19.01
C THR A 324 -12.27 -15.23 19.39
N GLU A 325 -13.05 -14.77 18.42
CA GLU A 325 -14.09 -13.78 18.65
C GLU A 325 -15.25 -14.32 19.46
N SER A 326 -15.63 -15.58 19.21
CA SER A 326 -16.69 -16.24 20.00
C SER A 326 -16.29 -16.37 21.46
N LYS A 327 -15.03 -16.72 21.74
CA LYS A 327 -14.49 -16.77 23.11
C LYS A 327 -14.44 -15.36 23.74
N ARG A 328 -13.96 -14.37 22.98
CA ARG A 328 -13.86 -12.97 23.46
C ARG A 328 -15.22 -12.38 23.81
N LEU A 329 -16.24 -12.66 22.98
CA LEU A 329 -17.58 -12.10 23.13
C LEU A 329 -18.53 -12.99 23.94
N GLY A 330 -18.13 -14.23 24.30
CA GLY A 330 -18.97 -15.19 25.01
C GLY A 330 -20.19 -15.67 24.22
N ARG A 331 -20.19 -15.56 22.89
CA ARG A 331 -21.28 -15.97 22.01
C ARG A 331 -20.76 -16.45 20.66
N TYR A 332 -21.57 -17.24 19.96
CA TYR A 332 -21.27 -17.61 18.57
C TYR A 332 -21.04 -16.35 17.73
N THR A 333 -19.89 -16.27 17.08
CA THR A 333 -19.50 -15.08 16.31
C THR A 333 -18.87 -15.52 15.00
N GLU A 334 -19.33 -14.93 13.91
CA GLU A 334 -18.74 -15.05 12.59
C GLU A 334 -17.95 -13.78 12.26
N LEU A 335 -16.85 -13.95 11.55
CA LEU A 335 -16.10 -12.86 10.93
C LEU A 335 -16.47 -12.77 9.44
N ASN A 336 -16.51 -11.54 8.95
CA ASN A 336 -16.70 -11.27 7.52
C ASN A 336 -15.36 -11.44 6.79
N TYR A 337 -15.41 -12.14 5.68
CA TYR A 337 -14.26 -12.39 4.80
C TYR A 337 -14.57 -11.98 3.37
N VAL A 338 -13.51 -11.77 2.61
CA VAL A 338 -13.49 -11.66 1.16
C VAL A 338 -12.96 -12.99 0.62
N THR A 339 -13.74 -13.68 -0.19
CA THR A 339 -13.30 -14.89 -0.91
C THR A 339 -13.14 -14.58 -2.39
N PRO A 340 -11.99 -14.91 -3.02
CA PRO A 340 -11.78 -14.66 -4.44
C PRO A 340 -12.79 -15.46 -5.31
N VAL A 341 -13.22 -14.86 -6.44
CA VAL A 341 -13.96 -15.60 -7.46
C VAL A 341 -12.95 -16.34 -8.32
N ALA A 342 -12.75 -17.63 -8.03
CA ALA A 342 -11.62 -18.43 -8.51
C ALA A 342 -11.42 -18.38 -10.03
N GLY A 343 -12.49 -18.56 -10.82
CA GLY A 343 -12.39 -18.53 -12.30
C GLY A 343 -12.00 -17.15 -12.82
N GLU A 344 -12.59 -16.08 -12.29
CA GLU A 344 -12.28 -14.71 -12.72
C GLU A 344 -10.86 -14.29 -12.30
N LEU A 345 -10.41 -14.72 -11.10
CA LEU A 345 -9.04 -14.46 -10.66
C LEU A 345 -8.04 -15.21 -11.54
N LEU A 346 -8.31 -16.48 -11.87
CA LEU A 346 -7.47 -17.27 -12.77
C LEU A 346 -7.33 -16.62 -14.15
N ASP A 347 -8.42 -16.09 -14.70
CA ASP A 347 -8.41 -15.36 -15.98
C ASP A 347 -7.54 -14.09 -15.90
N ILE A 348 -7.63 -13.33 -14.81
CA ILE A 348 -6.78 -12.15 -14.59
C ILE A 348 -5.31 -12.56 -14.44
N VAL A 349 -5.02 -13.59 -13.66
CA VAL A 349 -3.66 -14.12 -13.49
C VAL A 349 -3.07 -14.49 -14.86
N ASN A 350 -3.76 -15.31 -15.62
CA ASN A 350 -3.25 -15.80 -16.91
C ASN A 350 -3.10 -14.70 -17.98
N ASN A 351 -4.03 -13.77 -18.04
CA ASN A 351 -4.08 -12.82 -19.15
C ASN A 351 -3.38 -11.48 -18.84
N LYS A 352 -3.27 -11.10 -17.55
CA LYS A 352 -2.84 -9.75 -17.19
C LYS A 352 -1.66 -9.70 -16.24
N LEU A 353 -1.53 -10.65 -15.30
CA LEU A 353 -0.54 -10.57 -14.23
C LEU A 353 0.67 -11.48 -14.47
N SER A 354 0.43 -12.75 -14.75
CA SER A 354 1.51 -13.73 -14.91
C SER A 354 2.47 -13.34 -16.05
N PRO A 355 3.78 -13.36 -15.76
CA PRO A 355 4.80 -13.11 -16.79
C PRO A 355 5.05 -14.33 -17.70
N PHE A 356 4.50 -15.51 -17.37
CA PHE A 356 4.81 -16.78 -18.03
C PHE A 356 3.92 -17.06 -19.23
N THR A 357 4.47 -17.74 -20.26
CA THR A 357 3.72 -18.20 -21.44
C THR A 357 2.80 -19.37 -21.10
N GLU A 358 3.24 -20.24 -20.20
CA GLU A 358 2.44 -21.36 -19.72
C GLU A 358 1.33 -20.87 -18.79
N THR A 359 0.11 -21.29 -19.06
CA THR A 359 -1.07 -20.89 -18.28
C THR A 359 -1.15 -21.67 -16.97
N PHE A 360 -1.74 -21.01 -15.96
CA PHE A 360 -2.10 -21.61 -14.68
C PHE A 360 -3.48 -22.27 -14.77
N THR A 361 -3.69 -23.24 -13.89
CA THR A 361 -4.97 -23.87 -13.60
C THR A 361 -5.41 -23.55 -12.17
N LEU A 362 -6.65 -23.88 -11.80
CA LEU A 362 -7.12 -23.66 -10.43
C LEU A 362 -6.32 -24.42 -9.36
N SER A 363 -5.67 -25.53 -9.75
CA SER A 363 -4.81 -26.28 -8.82
C SER A 363 -3.47 -25.63 -8.53
N ASP A 364 -3.10 -24.61 -9.30
CA ASP A 364 -1.87 -23.84 -9.09
C ASP A 364 -2.09 -22.65 -8.14
N LEU A 365 -3.36 -22.35 -7.77
CA LEU A 365 -3.74 -21.22 -6.90
C LEU A 365 -4.35 -21.75 -5.61
N ASP A 366 -3.92 -21.24 -4.44
CA ASP A 366 -4.54 -21.54 -3.15
C ASP A 366 -5.64 -20.55 -2.82
N ILE A 367 -6.87 -20.87 -3.19
CA ILE A 367 -8.03 -20.01 -3.01
C ILE A 367 -8.97 -20.63 -1.97
N MET A 368 -9.23 -19.89 -0.90
CA MET A 368 -10.15 -20.29 0.15
C MET A 368 -11.60 -19.96 -0.19
N SER A 369 -12.51 -20.79 0.28
CA SER A 369 -13.95 -20.59 0.18
C SER A 369 -14.67 -21.07 1.46
N VAL A 370 -15.87 -20.53 1.68
CA VAL A 370 -16.78 -20.97 2.74
C VAL A 370 -17.84 -21.86 2.11
N ASN A 371 -17.97 -23.07 2.66
CA ASN A 371 -18.96 -24.06 2.22
C ASN A 371 -20.35 -23.74 2.76
N PRO A 372 -21.42 -24.31 2.18
CA PRO A 372 -22.81 -24.08 2.65
C PRO A 372 -23.06 -24.48 4.11
N ASP A 373 -22.27 -25.41 4.65
CA ASP A 373 -22.33 -25.83 6.06
C ASP A 373 -21.53 -24.92 7.01
N GLY A 374 -20.92 -23.86 6.49
CA GLY A 374 -20.07 -22.93 7.23
C GLY A 374 -18.62 -23.38 7.42
N SER A 375 -18.27 -24.58 6.97
CA SER A 375 -16.86 -25.02 6.94
C SER A 375 -16.06 -24.27 5.88
N VAL A 376 -14.73 -24.26 6.00
CA VAL A 376 -13.84 -23.61 5.04
C VAL A 376 -12.98 -24.61 4.31
N SER A 377 -12.73 -24.38 3.04
CA SER A 377 -11.88 -25.24 2.20
C SER A 377 -11.08 -24.40 1.19
N SER A 378 -9.94 -24.95 0.74
CA SER A 378 -9.17 -24.37 -0.34
C SER A 378 -9.37 -25.11 -1.67
N THR A 379 -8.94 -24.49 -2.78
CA THR A 379 -8.94 -25.11 -4.12
C THR A 379 -8.11 -26.38 -4.17
N THR A 380 -7.13 -26.52 -3.30
CA THR A 380 -6.31 -27.75 -3.16
C THR A 380 -6.97 -28.83 -2.33
N GLY A 381 -8.12 -28.55 -1.70
CA GLY A 381 -8.74 -29.42 -0.72
C GLY A 381 -7.99 -29.49 0.61
N ARG A 382 -6.93 -28.69 0.77
CA ARG A 382 -6.11 -28.64 1.97
C ARG A 382 -6.58 -27.49 2.85
N VAL A 383 -6.74 -27.76 4.13
CA VAL A 383 -6.99 -26.78 5.18
C VAL A 383 -5.99 -27.01 6.30
N GLU A 384 -5.16 -26.01 6.58
CA GLU A 384 -4.14 -26.12 7.64
C GLU A 384 -4.76 -26.13 9.03
N ASP A 385 -5.78 -25.30 9.25
CA ASP A 385 -6.57 -25.30 10.48
C ASP A 385 -7.78 -26.24 10.37
N LYS A 386 -7.56 -27.51 10.69
CA LYS A 386 -8.63 -28.51 10.67
C LYS A 386 -9.77 -28.24 11.64
N GLN A 387 -9.55 -27.47 12.70
CA GLN A 387 -10.60 -27.10 13.66
C GLN A 387 -11.51 -26.01 13.09
N ALA A 388 -10.97 -25.11 12.27
CA ALA A 388 -11.79 -24.11 11.58
C ALA A 388 -12.71 -24.75 10.52
N ALA A 389 -12.31 -25.90 9.97
CA ALA A 389 -13.13 -26.65 9.02
C ALA A 389 -14.36 -27.36 9.63
N GLN A 390 -14.48 -27.37 10.95
CA GLN A 390 -15.58 -27.98 11.68
C GLN A 390 -16.13 -27.03 12.74
N PRO A 391 -16.82 -25.96 12.32
CA PRO A 391 -17.42 -25.03 13.27
C PRO A 391 -18.54 -25.72 14.07
N PRO A 392 -18.82 -25.31 15.32
CA PRO A 392 -19.99 -25.76 16.04
C PRO A 392 -21.26 -25.36 15.28
N GLU A 393 -22.35 -26.13 15.50
CA GLU A 393 -23.63 -25.77 14.91
C GLU A 393 -24.02 -24.35 15.33
N LYS A 394 -24.44 -23.58 14.33
CA LYS A 394 -24.99 -22.24 14.56
C LYS A 394 -26.23 -22.37 15.45
N PRO A 395 -26.36 -21.55 16.51
CA PRO A 395 -27.58 -21.60 17.32
C PRO A 395 -28.80 -21.43 16.41
N GLN A 396 -29.74 -22.39 16.46
CA GLN A 396 -30.98 -22.26 15.72
C GLN A 396 -31.72 -21.04 16.28
N GLU A 397 -32.06 -20.09 15.43
CA GLU A 397 -32.98 -19.04 15.77
C GLU A 397 -34.27 -19.74 16.13
N THR A 398 -34.64 -19.71 17.42
CA THR A 398 -35.95 -20.14 17.85
C THR A 398 -36.92 -19.25 17.11
N PRO A 399 -37.90 -19.81 16.33
CA PRO A 399 -38.89 -18.98 15.68
C PRO A 399 -39.54 -18.12 16.77
N ALA A 400 -39.61 -16.83 16.54
CA ALA A 400 -40.30 -15.92 17.44
C ALA A 400 -41.70 -16.55 17.67
N VAL A 401 -41.95 -16.94 18.91
CA VAL A 401 -43.28 -17.40 19.30
C VAL A 401 -44.16 -16.19 19.06
N GLU A 402 -44.97 -16.26 18.02
CA GLU A 402 -46.05 -15.33 17.77
C GLU A 402 -46.97 -15.41 19.00
N MET A 403 -46.82 -14.48 19.91
CA MET A 403 -47.72 -14.33 21.02
C MET A 403 -49.07 -13.93 20.41
N THR A 404 -49.91 -14.94 20.19
CA THR A 404 -51.31 -14.74 19.97
C THR A 404 -51.83 -14.01 21.19
N GLU A 405 -52.20 -12.76 21.03
CA GLU A 405 -52.95 -12.00 22.02
C GLU A 405 -54.28 -12.70 22.22
N GLU A 406 -54.44 -13.44 23.30
CA GLU A 406 -55.76 -13.80 23.82
C GLU A 406 -56.47 -12.51 24.30
N PRO A 407 -57.70 -12.28 23.92
CA PRO A 407 -58.44 -11.12 24.39
C PRO A 407 -58.75 -11.26 25.88
N THR A 408 -58.02 -10.58 26.73
CA THR A 408 -58.37 -10.45 28.15
C THR A 408 -59.54 -9.55 28.29
N GLU A 409 -60.67 -10.16 28.72
CA GLU A 409 -61.84 -9.50 29.29
C GLU A 409 -61.47 -8.59 30.45
N LYS A 410 -61.99 -7.36 30.42
CA LYS A 410 -61.87 -6.39 31.50
C LYS A 410 -62.67 -6.88 32.72
N PRO A 411 -62.14 -6.84 33.94
CA PRO A 411 -62.94 -6.65 35.15
C PRO A 411 -62.94 -5.17 35.55
N ALA A 412 -64.12 -4.73 35.90
CA ALA A 412 -64.44 -3.40 36.34
C ALA A 412 -63.87 -3.06 37.72
N GLU A 413 -63.56 -1.80 37.85
CA GLU A 413 -63.66 -0.93 39.05
C GLU A 413 -63.49 -1.49 40.45
N ASN A 414 -62.48 -1.00 41.13
CA ASN A 414 -62.65 -0.37 42.44
C ASN A 414 -61.47 0.50 42.79
N ILE A 415 -61.75 1.80 42.83
CA ILE A 415 -60.85 2.83 43.39
C ILE A 415 -61.14 2.86 44.90
N PRO A 416 -60.11 3.03 45.73
CA PRO A 416 -60.16 3.90 46.88
C PRO A 416 -59.20 5.04 46.77
N GLU A 417 -59.73 6.21 47.00
CA GLU A 417 -59.01 7.47 47.18
C GLU A 417 -58.12 7.45 48.43
N GLU A 418 -57.02 8.16 48.26
CA GLU A 418 -56.35 9.09 49.17
C GLU A 418 -55.27 8.61 50.16
N PRO A 419 -54.33 9.49 50.59
CA PRO A 419 -54.28 10.98 50.50
C PRO A 419 -53.01 11.58 49.93
N GLU A 420 -53.15 12.87 49.50
CA GLU A 420 -52.12 13.84 49.21
C GLU A 420 -51.10 13.99 50.35
N GLU A 421 -49.82 13.79 50.12
CA GLU A 421 -48.73 14.39 50.91
C GLU A 421 -48.01 15.44 50.10
N ALA A 422 -47.79 16.58 50.73
CA ALA A 422 -47.20 17.80 50.23
C ALA A 422 -45.71 17.61 49.77
N PRO A 423 -45.23 18.41 48.83
CA PRO A 423 -43.87 18.28 48.32
C PRO A 423 -42.84 18.73 49.35
N ALA A 424 -41.85 17.86 49.61
CA ALA A 424 -40.65 18.18 50.36
C ALA A 424 -39.71 19.09 49.54
N GLU A 425 -39.25 20.15 50.15
CA GLU A 425 -38.27 21.10 49.60
C GLU A 425 -36.96 20.39 49.17
N GLU A 426 -36.53 20.60 47.93
CA GLU A 426 -35.20 20.26 47.48
C GLU A 426 -34.16 21.21 48.14
N PRO A 427 -33.01 20.69 48.60
CA PRO A 427 -31.91 21.55 49.06
C PRO A 427 -31.27 22.21 47.82
N ALA A 428 -31.02 23.51 47.93
CA ALA A 428 -30.35 24.34 46.94
C ALA A 428 -28.97 23.77 46.55
N GLU A 429 -28.83 23.50 45.27
CA GLU A 429 -27.53 23.18 44.65
C GLU A 429 -26.65 24.47 44.61
N GLU A 430 -25.49 24.41 45.23
CA GLU A 430 -24.48 25.46 45.15
C GLU A 430 -23.99 25.57 43.71
N ALA A 431 -24.01 26.76 43.16
CA ALA A 431 -23.48 27.08 41.83
C ALA A 431 -21.94 26.83 41.79
N PRO A 432 -21.43 26.20 40.71
CA PRO A 432 -20.00 26.05 40.54
C PRO A 432 -19.31 27.39 40.32
N SER A 433 -18.23 27.63 41.07
CA SER A 433 -17.33 28.77 40.94
C SER A 433 -16.75 28.86 39.54
N ALA A 434 -16.64 30.09 39.02
CA ALA A 434 -16.07 30.42 37.71
C ALA A 434 -14.63 29.88 37.57
N PRO A 435 -14.20 29.49 36.36
CA PRO A 435 -12.84 29.04 36.15
C PRO A 435 -11.85 30.21 36.26
N GLU A 436 -10.76 29.94 36.98
CA GLU A 436 -9.59 30.84 37.07
C GLU A 436 -9.01 31.10 35.68
N GLN A 437 -8.70 32.35 35.42
CA GLN A 437 -8.01 32.82 34.21
C GLN A 437 -6.60 32.18 34.15
N PRO A 438 -6.14 31.77 32.94
CA PRO A 438 -4.77 31.26 32.76
C PRO A 438 -3.75 32.41 33.05
N GLU A 439 -2.71 32.10 33.80
CA GLU A 439 -1.56 32.99 34.01
C GLU A 439 -0.90 33.34 32.66
N GLU A 440 -0.70 34.63 32.41
CA GLU A 440 0.12 35.19 31.34
C GLU A 440 1.57 34.73 31.52
N PHE A 441 2.08 33.93 30.58
CA PHE A 441 3.51 33.68 30.44
C PHE A 441 4.18 34.90 29.80
N PRO A 442 5.33 35.38 30.30
CA PRO A 442 6.04 36.49 29.68
C PRO A 442 6.62 36.08 28.32
N ASP A 443 6.45 36.95 27.33
CA ASP A 443 7.02 36.87 26.00
C ASP A 443 8.53 36.64 26.03
N PRO A 444 9.10 35.70 25.28
CA PRO A 444 10.55 35.62 25.12
C PRO A 444 10.99 36.75 24.15
N ASP A 445 11.88 37.60 24.65
CA ASP A 445 12.58 38.67 23.96
C ASP A 445 13.32 38.13 22.74
N PHE A 446 12.77 38.31 21.56
CA PHE A 446 13.46 38.04 20.28
C PHE A 446 14.25 39.28 19.87
N THR A 447 15.52 39.31 20.23
CA THR A 447 16.50 40.24 19.65
C THR A 447 16.75 39.85 18.19
N ILE A 448 16.30 40.68 17.27
CA ILE A 448 16.64 40.58 15.85
C ILE A 448 18.13 40.94 15.72
N ILE A 449 18.95 39.99 15.31
CA ILE A 449 20.34 40.21 14.90
C ILE A 449 20.33 40.43 13.40
N ASP A 450 20.63 41.64 12.95
CA ASP A 450 20.85 42.02 11.55
C ASP A 450 22.07 41.28 10.97
N PRO A 451 22.01 40.82 9.70
CA PRO A 451 23.15 40.17 9.06
C PRO A 451 24.23 41.20 8.70
N PRO A 452 25.52 40.80 8.74
CA PRO A 452 26.62 41.72 8.44
C PRO A 452 26.62 42.10 6.95
N VAL A 453 26.77 43.38 6.68
CA VAL A 453 27.03 43.99 5.35
C VAL A 453 28.42 43.57 4.91
N ALA A 454 28.50 42.93 3.73
CA ALA A 454 29.78 42.61 3.08
C ALA A 454 30.35 43.85 2.41
N GLU A 455 31.62 44.15 2.71
CA GLU A 455 32.50 44.98 1.89
C GLU A 455 33.14 44.19 0.73
#